data_48540177c531c3c5b6cc69e9cf80565a
#
_entry.id   48540177c531c3c5b6cc69e9cf80565a
#
_cell.length_a   1.000
_cell.length_b   1.000
_cell.length_c   1.000
_cell.angle_alpha   90.00
_cell.angle_beta   90.00
_cell.angle_gamma   90.00
#
_symmetry.space_group_name_H-M   'P 1'
#
loop_
_entity.id
_entity.type
_entity.pdbx_description
1 polymer ?
#
loop_
_entity_poly.entity_id
_entity_poly.type
_entity_poly.pdbx_seq_one_letter_code
_entity_poly.pdbx_strand_id
1 'polypeptide(L)'
;MKNLMIAAAALALLAPVSASAQFLGKEDNPVTSFPKGAIFWSPKPTTPTPYTAPNKPHWKLSEILAAHKGQSDWVQPIVRNKDQEGDYISLGAGKKTKQKMYSDDRVVFIVWDGSIKVSIDGYAPFTATKGFMVNVPFRHMYTLENVGSTPALRFEVRQAGAVPLYPVSETPDPVKGMTYVKVTNLTGPAKEKESNPIYVDYMKEFNGTDKPYGGKFVWDDHFTSNILRGKGAPVPPDTNKGHFHVGWTEFWFIMEGKIGMKVEGLPYFNCDPGDVMIAAQGRWHRAGDDPAAPWSTRVPFNPRPPILHNFDATGD
;
A
#
# COMPACT_ATOMS: atom_id res chain seq x y z
N MET A 1 29.25 53.67 39.86
CA MET A 1 29.80 52.46 39.19
C MET A 1 28.61 51.50 38.95
N LYS A 2 28.09 51.47 37.73
CA LYS A 2 26.93 50.63 37.36
C LYS A 2 27.46 49.55 36.45
N ASN A 3 27.39 48.31 36.90
CA ASN A 3 27.77 47.13 36.09
C ASN A 3 26.66 46.80 35.08
N LEU A 4 27.00 46.88 33.81
CA LEU A 4 26.16 46.49 32.71
C LEU A 4 26.40 44.98 32.42
N MET A 5 25.44 44.12 32.73
CA MET A 5 25.47 42.72 32.29
C MET A 5 24.95 42.64 30.87
N ILE A 6 25.80 42.20 29.95
CA ILE A 6 25.45 41.87 28.60
C ILE A 6 25.01 40.41 28.59
N ALA A 7 23.72 40.17 28.35
CA ALA A 7 23.20 38.83 28.11
C ALA A 7 23.44 38.48 26.64
N ALA A 8 24.30 37.52 26.39
CA ALA A 8 24.49 36.92 25.06
C ALA A 8 23.37 35.95 24.79
N ALA A 9 22.47 36.30 23.88
CA ALA A 9 21.46 35.37 23.33
C ALA A 9 22.13 34.41 22.34
N ALA A 10 22.25 33.14 22.72
CA ALA A 10 22.67 32.09 21.81
C ALA A 10 21.53 31.78 20.84
N LEU A 11 21.67 32.21 19.60
CA LEU A 11 20.79 31.80 18.50
C LEU A 11 21.14 30.35 18.12
N ALA A 12 20.35 29.38 18.57
CA ALA A 12 20.46 28.03 18.12
C ALA A 12 19.94 27.98 16.68
N LEU A 13 20.83 27.88 15.72
CA LEU A 13 20.53 27.54 14.34
C LEU A 13 20.00 26.11 14.31
N LEU A 14 18.68 25.96 14.22
CA LEU A 14 18.04 24.72 13.86
C LEU A 14 18.40 24.43 12.39
N ALA A 15 19.42 23.63 12.17
CA ALA A 15 19.67 23.03 10.87
C ALA A 15 18.42 22.24 10.47
N PRO A 16 17.96 22.33 9.22
CA PRO A 16 16.89 21.48 8.75
C PRO A 16 17.39 20.04 8.83
N VAL A 17 16.77 19.24 9.71
CA VAL A 17 16.93 17.80 9.70
C VAL A 17 16.35 17.37 8.36
N SER A 18 17.20 17.11 7.38
CA SER A 18 16.84 16.39 6.19
C SER A 18 16.21 15.09 6.67
N ALA A 19 14.94 14.94 6.43
CA ALA A 19 14.22 13.68 6.62
C ALA A 19 14.74 12.69 5.57
N SER A 20 15.97 12.22 5.77
CA SER A 20 16.40 10.96 5.22
C SER A 20 15.48 9.94 5.87
N ALA A 21 14.63 9.29 5.07
CA ALA A 21 13.78 8.23 5.51
C ALA A 21 14.60 7.24 6.34
N GLN A 22 14.50 7.34 7.66
CA GLN A 22 15.00 6.29 8.55
C GLN A 22 14.03 5.12 8.39
N PHE A 23 14.32 4.28 7.40
CA PHE A 23 13.62 3.03 7.15
C PHE A 23 13.87 1.98 8.24
N LEU A 24 14.69 2.30 9.21
CA LEU A 24 14.94 1.43 10.34
C LEU A 24 14.60 2.25 11.59
N GLY A 25 13.58 1.84 12.31
CA GLY A 25 13.49 2.15 13.71
C GLY A 25 14.85 1.81 14.31
N LYS A 26 15.35 2.61 15.26
CA LYS A 26 16.44 2.18 16.12
C LYS A 26 15.92 0.91 16.80
N GLU A 27 16.25 -0.24 16.24
CA GLU A 27 16.21 -1.45 17.01
C GLU A 27 17.40 -1.35 17.96
N ASP A 28 17.13 -1.11 19.21
CA ASP A 28 18.12 -1.22 20.30
C ASP A 28 18.53 -2.70 20.50
N ASN A 29 18.30 -3.53 19.52
CA ASN A 29 18.67 -4.93 19.54
C ASN A 29 20.02 -5.09 18.86
N PRO A 30 21.10 -5.42 19.61
CA PRO A 30 22.43 -5.65 19.06
C PRO A 30 22.54 -6.89 18.18
N VAL A 31 21.44 -7.53 17.83
CA VAL A 31 21.45 -8.76 17.03
C VAL A 31 21.77 -8.43 15.58
N THR A 32 23.03 -8.61 15.25
CA THR A 32 23.54 -8.95 13.93
C THR A 32 23.02 -8.06 12.79
N SER A 33 23.41 -6.78 12.81
CA SER A 33 23.40 -6.02 11.57
C SER A 33 24.58 -6.46 10.72
N PHE A 34 24.32 -6.93 9.50
CA PHE A 34 25.36 -7.04 8.50
C PHE A 34 25.55 -5.68 7.81
N PRO A 35 26.76 -5.33 7.38
CA PRO A 35 27.02 -4.05 6.74
C PRO A 35 26.25 -3.93 5.42
N LYS A 36 25.85 -2.71 5.06
CA LYS A 36 25.26 -2.44 3.73
C LYS A 36 26.25 -2.92 2.65
N GLY A 37 25.74 -3.66 1.68
CA GLY A 37 26.56 -4.24 0.61
C GLY A 37 27.18 -5.60 0.95
N ALA A 38 26.89 -6.18 2.11
CA ALA A 38 27.30 -7.56 2.41
C ALA A 38 26.69 -8.54 1.40
N ILE A 39 27.48 -9.52 0.97
CA ILE A 39 27.09 -10.50 -0.03
C ILE A 39 26.72 -11.80 0.68
N PHE A 40 25.58 -12.36 0.30
CA PHE A 40 25.06 -13.61 0.84
C PHE A 40 24.64 -14.57 -0.28
N TRP A 41 24.64 -15.85 0.01
CA TRP A 41 23.89 -16.80 -0.79
C TRP A 41 22.40 -16.67 -0.45
N SER A 42 21.59 -16.33 -1.44
CA SER A 42 20.14 -16.23 -1.30
C SER A 42 19.45 -17.30 -2.15
N PRO A 43 18.49 -18.04 -1.60
CA PRO A 43 17.74 -19.00 -2.41
C PRO A 43 16.88 -18.26 -3.43
N LYS A 44 16.93 -18.73 -4.67
CA LYS A 44 16.13 -18.22 -5.77
C LYS A 44 15.56 -19.41 -6.55
N PRO A 45 14.26 -19.36 -6.98
CA PRO A 45 13.71 -20.39 -7.83
C PRO A 45 14.55 -20.56 -9.11
N THR A 46 14.78 -21.79 -9.54
CA THR A 46 15.53 -22.09 -10.77
C THR A 46 14.77 -21.69 -12.04
N THR A 47 13.44 -21.57 -11.93
CA THR A 47 12.56 -21.06 -12.96
C THR A 47 11.68 -19.97 -12.38
N PRO A 48 11.31 -18.94 -13.16
CA PRO A 48 10.44 -17.87 -12.68
C PRO A 48 9.11 -18.42 -12.16
N THR A 49 8.73 -18.06 -10.94
CA THR A 49 7.46 -18.48 -10.32
C THR A 49 6.28 -18.16 -11.24
N PRO A 50 5.43 -19.14 -11.58
CA PRO A 50 4.30 -18.91 -12.47
C PRO A 50 3.25 -18.02 -11.83
N TYR A 51 2.51 -17.29 -12.66
CA TYR A 51 1.32 -16.58 -12.22
C TYR A 51 0.12 -17.52 -12.24
N THR A 52 -0.64 -17.55 -11.15
CA THR A 52 -1.90 -18.29 -11.04
C THR A 52 -3.06 -17.31 -10.87
N ALA A 53 -4.14 -17.52 -11.60
CA ALA A 53 -5.29 -16.63 -11.55
C ALA A 53 -5.80 -16.41 -10.10
N PRO A 54 -6.20 -15.18 -9.73
CA PRO A 54 -6.30 -14.00 -10.58
C PRO A 54 -4.99 -13.27 -10.85
N ASN A 55 -3.89 -13.65 -10.17
CA ASN A 55 -2.63 -12.97 -10.34
C ASN A 55 -2.16 -13.01 -11.79
N LYS A 56 -1.83 -11.86 -12.34
CA LYS A 56 -1.11 -11.68 -13.59
C LYS A 56 -0.11 -10.54 -13.42
N PRO A 57 0.96 -10.48 -14.22
CA PRO A 57 2.02 -9.50 -13.99
C PRO A 57 1.54 -8.05 -14.08
N HIS A 58 0.51 -7.79 -14.88
CA HIS A 58 -0.03 -6.45 -15.13
C HIS A 58 -1.55 -6.50 -15.23
N TRP A 59 -2.22 -5.82 -14.33
CA TRP A 59 -3.63 -5.52 -14.38
C TRP A 59 -3.84 -4.08 -14.86
N LYS A 60 -4.39 -3.93 -16.05
CA LYS A 60 -4.74 -2.61 -16.58
C LYS A 60 -6.11 -2.20 -16.07
N LEU A 61 -6.20 -1.03 -15.46
CA LEU A 61 -7.47 -0.49 -15.00
C LEU A 61 -8.47 -0.34 -16.15
N SER A 62 -8.02 0.05 -17.34
CA SER A 62 -8.86 0.18 -18.53
C SER A 62 -9.54 -1.13 -18.93
N GLU A 63 -8.84 -2.27 -18.80
CA GLU A 63 -9.41 -3.60 -19.05
C GLU A 63 -10.46 -3.98 -18.01
N ILE A 64 -10.18 -3.67 -16.73
CA ILE A 64 -11.11 -3.90 -15.62
C ILE A 64 -12.40 -3.10 -15.83
N LEU A 65 -12.30 -1.82 -16.13
CA LEU A 65 -13.45 -0.96 -16.37
C LEU A 65 -14.26 -1.40 -17.59
N ALA A 66 -13.58 -1.85 -18.64
CA ALA A 66 -14.25 -2.39 -19.83
C ALA A 66 -15.04 -3.67 -19.52
N ALA A 67 -14.48 -4.57 -18.69
CA ALA A 67 -15.14 -5.82 -18.29
C ALA A 67 -16.38 -5.59 -17.43
N HIS A 68 -16.43 -4.48 -16.67
CA HIS A 68 -17.54 -4.11 -15.79
C HIS A 68 -18.39 -2.95 -16.32
N LYS A 69 -18.32 -2.68 -17.62
CA LYS A 69 -19.09 -1.60 -18.26
C LYS A 69 -20.58 -1.75 -17.97
N GLY A 70 -21.19 -0.68 -17.44
CA GLY A 70 -22.63 -0.66 -17.11
C GLY A 70 -22.99 -1.27 -15.76
N GLN A 71 -22.03 -1.79 -15.01
CA GLN A 71 -22.22 -2.30 -13.65
C GLN A 71 -21.88 -1.19 -12.64
N SER A 72 -22.68 -1.05 -11.60
CA SER A 72 -22.45 -0.06 -10.54
C SER A 72 -21.77 -0.65 -9.29
N ASP A 73 -22.06 -1.94 -9.02
CA ASP A 73 -21.56 -2.65 -7.84
C ASP A 73 -20.87 -3.93 -8.31
N TRP A 74 -19.56 -4.01 -8.10
CA TRP A 74 -18.78 -5.18 -8.48
C TRP A 74 -17.47 -5.28 -7.68
N VAL A 75 -16.92 -6.48 -7.64
CA VAL A 75 -15.61 -6.79 -7.09
C VAL A 75 -14.80 -7.52 -8.15
N GLN A 76 -13.61 -7.03 -8.45
CA GLN A 76 -12.64 -7.67 -9.33
C GLN A 76 -11.43 -8.11 -8.51
N PRO A 77 -11.24 -9.41 -8.29
CA PRO A 77 -10.01 -9.92 -7.68
C PRO A 77 -8.79 -9.62 -8.53
N ILE A 78 -7.76 -9.08 -7.91
CA ILE A 78 -6.50 -8.66 -8.54
C ILE A 78 -5.32 -9.47 -8.01
N VAL A 79 -5.17 -9.50 -6.66
CA VAL A 79 -4.09 -10.20 -5.97
C VAL A 79 -4.68 -11.28 -5.07
N ARG A 80 -4.14 -12.47 -5.19
CA ARG A 80 -4.39 -13.58 -4.28
C ARG A 80 -3.09 -14.32 -4.05
N ASN A 81 -2.49 -14.15 -2.90
CA ASN A 81 -1.31 -14.89 -2.49
C ASN A 81 -1.47 -15.37 -1.04
N LYS A 82 -0.47 -16.02 -0.48
CA LYS A 82 -0.54 -16.56 0.88
C LYS A 82 -0.56 -15.50 1.98
N ASP A 83 -0.16 -14.28 1.66
CA ASP A 83 0.01 -13.20 2.63
C ASP A 83 -1.07 -12.12 2.50
N GLN A 84 -1.48 -11.79 1.27
CA GLN A 84 -2.37 -10.66 1.00
C GLN A 84 -3.38 -10.94 -0.11
N GLU A 85 -4.49 -10.23 -0.04
CA GLU A 85 -5.52 -10.15 -1.06
C GLU A 85 -5.74 -8.70 -1.47
N GLY A 86 -5.89 -8.46 -2.77
CA GLY A 86 -6.17 -7.14 -3.31
C GLY A 86 -7.32 -7.21 -4.32
N ASP A 87 -8.25 -6.27 -4.20
CA ASP A 87 -9.45 -6.20 -5.03
C ASP A 87 -9.70 -4.79 -5.53
N TYR A 88 -10.13 -4.64 -6.78
CA TYR A 88 -10.88 -3.46 -7.17
C TYR A 88 -12.34 -3.64 -6.79
N ILE A 89 -12.91 -2.63 -6.13
CA ILE A 89 -14.29 -2.66 -5.65
C ILE A 89 -14.99 -1.38 -6.08
N SER A 90 -16.10 -1.54 -6.80
CA SER A 90 -17.02 -0.46 -7.13
C SER A 90 -18.21 -0.49 -6.18
N LEU A 91 -18.58 0.67 -5.66
CA LEU A 91 -19.73 0.87 -4.80
C LEU A 91 -20.68 1.85 -5.47
N GLY A 92 -21.86 1.42 -5.81
CA GLY A 92 -22.87 2.21 -6.51
C GLY A 92 -23.27 3.50 -5.75
N ALA A 93 -23.78 4.49 -6.47
CA ALA A 93 -24.21 5.77 -5.90
C ALA A 93 -25.22 5.57 -4.76
N GLY A 94 -25.03 6.25 -3.64
CA GLY A 94 -25.87 6.16 -2.45
C GLY A 94 -25.82 4.82 -1.72
N LYS A 95 -24.98 3.87 -2.15
CA LYS A 95 -24.80 2.59 -1.45
C LYS A 95 -23.88 2.75 -0.25
N LYS A 96 -24.16 1.90 0.76
CA LYS A 96 -23.38 1.82 1.99
C LYS A 96 -23.02 0.38 2.28
N THR A 97 -21.79 0.15 2.75
CA THR A 97 -21.40 -1.18 3.24
C THR A 97 -22.05 -1.46 4.58
N LYS A 98 -22.21 -2.74 4.91
CA LYS A 98 -22.54 -3.15 6.28
C LYS A 98 -21.43 -2.69 7.23
N GLN A 99 -21.81 -2.39 8.48
CA GLN A 99 -20.81 -2.15 9.52
C GLN A 99 -20.09 -3.44 9.82
N LYS A 100 -18.77 -3.38 9.85
CA LYS A 100 -17.91 -4.54 10.10
C LYS A 100 -16.57 -4.13 10.65
N MET A 101 -15.81 -5.08 11.20
CA MET A 101 -14.41 -4.92 11.58
C MET A 101 -13.63 -6.20 11.24
N TYR A 102 -12.31 -6.09 11.27
CA TYR A 102 -11.42 -7.26 11.32
C TYR A 102 -10.75 -7.31 12.68
N SER A 103 -10.63 -8.51 13.28
CA SER A 103 -10.14 -8.66 14.64
C SER A 103 -8.65 -8.39 14.77
N ASP A 104 -7.88 -8.90 13.82
CA ASP A 104 -6.43 -8.92 13.91
C ASP A 104 -5.75 -8.40 12.63
N ASP A 105 -6.56 -8.03 11.64
CA ASP A 105 -6.12 -7.55 10.35
C ASP A 105 -6.60 -6.12 10.12
N ARG A 106 -5.83 -5.38 9.33
CA ARG A 106 -6.23 -4.06 8.83
C ARG A 106 -6.74 -4.14 7.41
N VAL A 107 -7.48 -3.14 7.02
CA VAL A 107 -7.86 -2.90 5.63
C VAL A 107 -7.22 -1.60 5.17
N VAL A 108 -6.53 -1.66 4.05
CA VAL A 108 -5.97 -0.48 3.41
C VAL A 108 -6.60 -0.33 2.05
N PHE A 109 -7.04 0.87 1.70
CA PHE A 109 -7.56 1.08 0.37
C PHE A 109 -7.19 2.45 -0.21
N ILE A 110 -7.17 2.52 -1.53
CA ILE A 110 -6.93 3.73 -2.30
C ILE A 110 -8.23 4.04 -3.04
N VAL A 111 -8.81 5.21 -2.81
CA VAL A 111 -9.95 5.69 -3.59
C VAL A 111 -9.42 6.17 -4.94
N TRP A 112 -9.94 5.58 -6.02
CA TRP A 112 -9.52 5.93 -7.36
C TRP A 112 -10.50 6.84 -8.08
N ASP A 113 -11.79 6.68 -7.82
CA ASP A 113 -12.82 7.54 -8.40
C ASP A 113 -14.03 7.66 -7.48
N GLY A 114 -14.81 8.73 -7.63
CA GLY A 114 -15.98 9.00 -6.83
C GLY A 114 -15.67 9.58 -5.45
N SER A 115 -16.65 9.46 -4.54
CA SER A 115 -16.59 10.05 -3.19
C SER A 115 -17.14 9.07 -2.16
N ILE A 116 -16.30 8.65 -1.23
CA ILE A 116 -16.65 7.69 -0.18
C ILE A 116 -16.57 8.38 1.18
N LYS A 117 -17.70 8.46 1.88
CA LYS A 117 -17.71 8.80 3.30
C LYS A 117 -17.20 7.59 4.09
N VAL A 118 -16.12 7.79 4.82
CA VAL A 118 -15.49 6.79 5.67
C VAL A 118 -15.83 7.09 7.12
N SER A 119 -16.44 6.13 7.80
CA SER A 119 -16.75 6.20 9.23
C SER A 119 -16.06 5.05 9.93
N ILE A 120 -15.11 5.35 10.81
CA ILE A 120 -14.34 4.40 11.61
C ILE A 120 -14.57 4.75 13.07
N ASP A 121 -14.97 3.78 13.89
CA ASP A 121 -15.22 4.01 15.31
C ASP A 121 -13.96 4.52 16.00
N GLY A 122 -14.13 5.57 16.82
CA GLY A 122 -13.02 6.25 17.49
C GLY A 122 -12.38 7.38 16.68
N TYR A 123 -12.79 7.60 15.42
CA TYR A 123 -12.27 8.67 14.57
C TYR A 123 -13.39 9.53 13.99
N ALA A 124 -13.09 10.81 13.74
CA ALA A 124 -14.04 11.69 13.05
C ALA A 124 -14.28 11.18 11.62
N PRO A 125 -15.54 11.07 11.16
CA PRO A 125 -15.82 10.70 9.78
C PRO A 125 -15.23 11.71 8.79
N PHE A 126 -14.80 11.21 7.63
CA PHE A 126 -14.28 12.05 6.54
C PHE A 126 -14.77 11.55 5.19
N THR A 127 -14.66 12.40 4.17
CA THR A 127 -14.95 12.02 2.79
C THR A 127 -13.64 11.82 2.03
N ALA A 128 -13.43 10.61 1.56
CA ALA A 128 -12.30 10.22 0.75
C ALA A 128 -12.66 10.33 -0.74
N THR A 129 -11.84 11.01 -1.50
CA THR A 129 -11.95 11.18 -2.96
C THR A 129 -10.72 10.60 -3.65
N LYS A 130 -10.61 10.78 -4.97
CA LYS A 130 -9.47 10.27 -5.74
C LYS A 130 -8.13 10.61 -5.08
N GLY A 131 -7.29 9.59 -4.90
CA GLY A 131 -5.97 9.71 -4.30
C GLY A 131 -5.94 9.56 -2.78
N PHE A 132 -7.09 9.53 -2.10
CA PHE A 132 -7.07 9.17 -0.69
C PHE A 132 -6.60 7.74 -0.50
N MET A 133 -5.58 7.59 0.33
CA MET A 133 -5.11 6.31 0.86
C MET A 133 -5.65 6.20 2.29
N VAL A 134 -6.43 5.18 2.57
CA VAL A 134 -7.13 5.01 3.86
C VAL A 134 -6.64 3.74 4.53
N ASN A 135 -6.35 3.86 5.82
CA ASN A 135 -6.02 2.77 6.71
C ASN A 135 -7.17 2.58 7.72
N VAL A 136 -7.82 1.44 7.69
CA VAL A 136 -8.77 1.01 8.73
C VAL A 136 -8.02 0.10 9.68
N PRO A 137 -7.75 0.53 10.92
CA PRO A 137 -7.04 -0.29 11.89
C PRO A 137 -7.86 -1.54 12.28
N PHE A 138 -7.17 -2.59 12.71
CA PHE A 138 -7.85 -3.76 13.27
C PHE A 138 -8.68 -3.40 14.52
N ARG A 139 -9.75 -4.17 14.76
CA ARG A 139 -10.69 -3.98 15.89
C ARG A 139 -11.44 -2.64 15.90
N HIS A 140 -11.50 -1.95 14.77
CA HIS A 140 -12.33 -0.76 14.62
C HIS A 140 -13.49 -1.07 13.68
N MET A 141 -14.72 -0.90 14.17
CA MET A 141 -15.90 -0.97 13.33
C MET A 141 -15.87 0.15 12.30
N TYR A 142 -16.22 -0.16 11.07
CA TYR A 142 -16.26 0.86 10.01
C TYR A 142 -17.38 0.63 9.01
N THR A 143 -17.76 1.69 8.35
CA THR A 143 -18.65 1.69 7.18
C THR A 143 -18.11 2.61 6.10
N LEU A 144 -18.38 2.23 4.85
CA LEU A 144 -18.08 3.04 3.66
C LEU A 144 -19.42 3.38 2.98
N GLU A 145 -19.63 4.64 2.66
CA GLU A 145 -20.84 5.10 2.00
C GLU A 145 -20.47 5.93 0.78
N ASN A 146 -20.95 5.54 -0.39
CA ASN A 146 -20.78 6.35 -1.59
C ASN A 146 -21.75 7.56 -1.50
N VAL A 147 -21.19 8.73 -1.26
CA VAL A 147 -21.93 10.01 -1.17
C VAL A 147 -21.92 10.79 -2.48
N GLY A 148 -21.31 10.24 -3.52
CA GLY A 148 -21.34 10.81 -4.88
C GLY A 148 -22.56 10.38 -5.68
N SER A 149 -22.71 10.96 -6.87
CA SER A 149 -23.78 10.65 -7.83
C SER A 149 -23.43 9.54 -8.83
N THR A 150 -22.18 9.07 -8.82
CA THR A 150 -21.67 7.99 -9.67
C THR A 150 -21.09 6.88 -8.81
N PRO A 151 -20.89 5.67 -9.34
CA PRO A 151 -20.18 4.61 -8.61
C PRO A 151 -18.80 5.08 -8.15
N ALA A 152 -18.42 4.74 -6.93
CA ALA A 152 -17.09 5.03 -6.38
C ALA A 152 -16.21 3.80 -6.47
N LEU A 153 -14.99 3.97 -6.98
CA LEU A 153 -14.02 2.92 -7.22
C LEU A 153 -12.86 3.02 -6.23
N ARG A 154 -12.51 1.90 -5.62
CA ARG A 154 -11.32 1.78 -4.78
C ARG A 154 -10.54 0.51 -5.06
N PHE A 155 -9.23 0.55 -4.82
CA PHE A 155 -8.37 -0.63 -4.72
C PHE A 155 -8.17 -0.93 -3.24
N GLU A 156 -8.63 -2.07 -2.77
CA GLU A 156 -8.62 -2.49 -1.36
C GLU A 156 -7.69 -3.67 -1.16
N VAL A 157 -6.85 -3.61 -0.13
CA VAL A 157 -5.88 -4.65 0.24
C VAL A 157 -6.08 -5.03 1.70
N ARG A 158 -6.02 -6.33 1.97
CA ARG A 158 -6.09 -6.93 3.31
C ARG A 158 -5.20 -8.17 3.38
N GLN A 159 -5.00 -8.70 4.57
CA GLN A 159 -4.34 -10.00 4.73
C GLN A 159 -5.16 -11.12 4.08
N ALA A 160 -4.45 -12.13 3.59
CA ALA A 160 -5.08 -13.31 3.00
C ALA A 160 -5.88 -14.07 4.05
N GLY A 161 -7.13 -14.42 3.69
CA GLY A 161 -8.02 -15.14 4.59
C GLY A 161 -8.65 -14.30 5.69
N ALA A 162 -8.44 -12.99 5.73
CA ALA A 162 -9.10 -12.09 6.67
C ALA A 162 -10.63 -12.15 6.53
N VAL A 163 -11.31 -12.46 7.64
CA VAL A 163 -12.78 -12.59 7.68
C VAL A 163 -13.35 -11.50 8.59
N PRO A 164 -14.33 -10.72 8.09
CA PRO A 164 -14.92 -9.64 8.88
C PRO A 164 -15.86 -10.18 9.98
N LEU A 165 -15.87 -9.49 11.10
CA LEU A 165 -16.86 -9.63 12.15
C LEU A 165 -17.92 -8.55 11.99
N TYR A 166 -19.16 -8.89 12.32
CA TYR A 166 -20.31 -7.98 12.22
C TYR A 166 -20.94 -7.78 13.59
N PRO A 167 -21.46 -6.58 13.91
CA PRO A 167 -22.28 -6.40 15.08
C PRO A 167 -23.57 -7.22 14.94
N VAL A 168 -24.19 -7.62 16.05
CA VAL A 168 -25.38 -8.49 16.02
C VAL A 168 -26.62 -7.81 15.38
N SER A 169 -26.57 -6.51 15.17
CA SER A 169 -27.56 -5.73 14.41
C SER A 169 -27.45 -5.88 12.89
N GLU A 170 -26.32 -6.38 12.40
CA GLU A 170 -26.09 -6.60 10.97
C GLU A 170 -26.31 -8.08 10.61
N THR A 171 -26.76 -8.32 9.38
CA THR A 171 -26.75 -9.67 8.81
C THR A 171 -25.41 -9.86 8.10
N PRO A 172 -24.54 -10.80 8.55
CA PRO A 172 -23.25 -11.03 7.93
C PRO A 172 -23.34 -11.36 6.43
N ASP A 173 -22.36 -10.93 5.65
CA ASP A 173 -22.20 -11.41 4.29
C ASP A 173 -21.68 -12.85 4.32
N PRO A 174 -22.20 -13.77 3.49
CA PRO A 174 -21.78 -15.15 3.54
C PRO A 174 -20.32 -15.32 3.15
N VAL A 175 -19.61 -16.17 3.91
CA VAL A 175 -18.23 -16.57 3.59
C VAL A 175 -18.24 -18.06 3.26
N LYS A 176 -17.67 -18.41 2.12
CA LYS A 176 -17.65 -19.81 1.66
C LYS A 176 -16.99 -20.72 2.70
N GLY A 177 -17.70 -21.77 3.08
CA GLY A 177 -17.20 -22.77 4.03
C GLY A 177 -17.23 -22.33 5.51
N MET A 178 -17.84 -21.18 5.82
CA MET A 178 -17.96 -20.68 7.20
C MET A 178 -19.41 -20.42 7.57
N THR A 179 -19.72 -20.57 8.87
CA THR A 179 -20.99 -20.19 9.46
C THR A 179 -20.76 -19.14 10.54
N TYR A 180 -21.53 -18.05 10.50
CA TYR A 180 -21.47 -17.06 11.56
C TYR A 180 -22.24 -17.51 12.80
N VAL A 181 -21.58 -17.43 13.95
CA VAL A 181 -22.15 -17.70 15.26
C VAL A 181 -22.01 -16.47 16.14
N LYS A 182 -22.93 -16.28 17.11
CA LYS A 182 -22.83 -15.19 18.08
C LYS A 182 -21.78 -15.56 19.12
N VAL A 183 -20.84 -14.64 19.34
CA VAL A 183 -19.74 -14.82 20.29
C VAL A 183 -19.65 -13.62 21.23
N THR A 184 -19.06 -13.82 22.41
CA THR A 184 -18.70 -12.73 23.32
C THR A 184 -17.20 -12.51 23.22
N ASN A 185 -16.78 -11.30 22.90
CA ASN A 185 -15.37 -10.93 22.90
C ASN A 185 -14.94 -10.40 24.26
N LEU A 186 -14.11 -11.16 24.96
CA LEU A 186 -13.57 -10.79 26.28
C LEU A 186 -12.21 -10.08 26.18
N THR A 187 -11.59 -10.06 25.01
CA THR A 187 -10.29 -9.37 24.78
C THR A 187 -10.46 -7.85 24.74
N GLY A 188 -11.59 -7.38 24.19
CA GLY A 188 -11.88 -5.96 24.05
C GLY A 188 -11.08 -5.27 22.93
N PRO A 189 -11.05 -3.92 22.93
CA PRO A 189 -10.33 -3.15 21.95
C PRO A 189 -8.81 -3.33 22.08
N ALA A 190 -8.07 -3.00 21.02
CA ALA A 190 -6.62 -2.90 21.10
C ALA A 190 -6.22 -1.84 22.13
N LYS A 191 -5.21 -2.13 22.92
CA LYS A 191 -4.71 -1.20 23.96
C LYS A 191 -3.71 -0.22 23.38
N GLU A 192 -3.00 -0.64 22.33
CA GLU A 192 -1.99 0.16 21.64
C GLU A 192 -2.69 1.20 20.77
N LYS A 193 -2.19 2.44 20.83
CA LYS A 193 -2.65 3.50 19.93
C LYS A 193 -2.16 3.21 18.51
N GLU A 194 -3.04 3.39 17.53
CA GLU A 194 -2.65 3.33 16.12
C GLU A 194 -1.56 4.39 15.83
N SER A 195 -0.43 3.91 15.33
CA SER A 195 0.73 4.74 15.01
C SER A 195 0.78 5.18 13.54
N ASN A 196 0.06 4.45 12.66
CA ASN A 196 -0.03 4.78 11.26
C ASN A 196 -1.12 5.85 11.04
N PRO A 197 -1.00 6.72 10.02
CA PRO A 197 -2.06 7.66 9.69
C PRO A 197 -3.34 6.92 9.28
N ILE A 198 -4.50 7.46 9.66
CA ILE A 198 -5.79 6.91 9.23
C ILE A 198 -6.03 7.16 7.74
N TYR A 199 -5.51 8.26 7.23
CA TYR A 199 -5.50 8.52 5.80
C TYR A 199 -4.36 9.45 5.39
N VAL A 200 -4.03 9.40 4.11
CA VAL A 200 -3.22 10.40 3.41
C VAL A 200 -4.05 10.86 2.20
N ASP A 201 -4.27 12.15 2.09
CA ASP A 201 -4.81 12.77 0.88
C ASP A 201 -3.64 13.03 -0.08
N TYR A 202 -3.36 12.05 -0.93
CA TYR A 202 -2.24 12.12 -1.88
C TYR A 202 -2.35 13.34 -2.81
N MET A 203 -3.55 13.66 -3.28
CA MET A 203 -3.73 14.78 -4.20
C MET A 203 -3.40 16.11 -3.52
N LYS A 204 -3.82 16.29 -2.28
CA LYS A 204 -3.50 17.49 -1.51
C LYS A 204 -2.02 17.59 -1.16
N GLU A 205 -1.40 16.48 -0.79
CA GLU A 205 -0.01 16.47 -0.31
C GLU A 205 1.01 16.62 -1.45
N PHE A 206 0.73 16.07 -2.63
CA PHE A 206 1.73 15.91 -3.68
C PHE A 206 1.35 16.51 -5.03
N ASN A 207 0.05 16.60 -5.38
CA ASN A 207 -0.34 17.07 -6.70
C ASN A 207 0.13 18.52 -6.95
N GLY A 208 0.80 18.72 -8.09
CA GLY A 208 1.37 20.04 -8.45
C GLY A 208 2.60 20.45 -7.64
N THR A 209 3.13 19.60 -6.76
CA THR A 209 4.37 19.87 -6.04
C THR A 209 5.59 19.32 -6.77
N ASP A 210 6.74 19.98 -6.65
CA ASP A 210 8.02 19.51 -7.19
C ASP A 210 8.87 18.83 -6.08
N LYS A 211 8.26 17.82 -5.40
CA LYS A 211 8.90 17.14 -4.27
C LYS A 211 8.96 15.64 -4.50
N PRO A 212 10.16 15.02 -4.43
CA PRO A 212 10.26 13.58 -4.27
C PRO A 212 9.73 13.18 -2.90
N TYR A 213 9.24 11.96 -2.81
CA TYR A 213 8.79 11.41 -1.54
C TYR A 213 9.07 9.90 -1.49
N GLY A 214 9.60 9.45 -0.36
CA GLY A 214 9.77 8.05 -0.03
C GLY A 214 9.41 7.86 1.43
N GLY A 215 8.20 7.42 1.73
CA GLY A 215 7.73 7.32 3.10
C GLY A 215 6.71 6.23 3.32
N LYS A 216 6.56 5.87 4.59
CA LYS A 216 5.60 4.88 5.06
C LYS A 216 4.20 5.47 5.02
N PHE A 217 3.24 4.69 4.56
CA PHE A 217 1.83 4.93 4.80
C PHE A 217 1.34 4.03 5.94
N VAL A 218 1.50 2.72 5.81
CA VAL A 218 1.23 1.74 6.86
C VAL A 218 2.49 0.92 7.11
N TRP A 219 2.78 0.68 8.38
CA TRP A 219 3.95 -0.09 8.76
C TRP A 219 3.73 -0.80 10.09
N ASP A 220 3.47 -2.08 10.03
CA ASP A 220 3.46 -2.98 11.18
C ASP A 220 3.97 -4.36 10.78
N ASP A 221 3.98 -5.31 11.70
CA ASP A 221 4.51 -6.66 11.50
C ASP A 221 3.62 -7.56 10.61
N HIS A 222 2.45 -7.08 10.20
CA HIS A 222 1.51 -7.79 9.34
C HIS A 222 1.32 -7.15 7.98
N PHE A 223 1.65 -5.85 7.84
CA PHE A 223 1.33 -5.10 6.63
C PHE A 223 2.28 -3.91 6.44
N THR A 224 2.78 -3.77 5.23
CA THR A 224 3.52 -2.56 4.84
C THR A 224 3.00 -1.99 3.54
N SER A 225 2.86 -0.66 3.53
CA SER A 225 2.59 0.11 2.33
C SER A 225 3.36 1.43 2.40
N ASN A 226 3.99 1.78 1.31
CA ASN A 226 4.79 2.99 1.16
C ASN A 226 4.22 3.87 0.05
N ILE A 227 4.62 5.13 0.03
CA ILE A 227 4.42 6.04 -1.10
C ILE A 227 5.81 6.34 -1.65
N LEU A 228 6.07 5.96 -2.90
CA LEU A 228 7.35 6.19 -3.56
C LEU A 228 7.12 7.07 -4.79
N ARG A 229 7.49 8.35 -4.68
CA ARG A 229 7.33 9.38 -5.69
C ARG A 229 8.67 9.91 -6.13
N GLY A 230 8.93 9.87 -7.41
CA GLY A 230 10.22 10.29 -7.98
C GLY A 230 10.12 10.78 -9.41
N LYS A 231 11.24 11.33 -9.85
CA LYS A 231 11.59 11.57 -11.26
C LYS A 231 12.80 10.71 -11.54
N GLY A 232 12.69 9.74 -12.42
CA GLY A 232 13.78 8.82 -12.69
C GLY A 232 14.03 8.62 -14.16
N ALA A 233 15.17 7.99 -14.46
CA ALA A 233 15.42 7.46 -15.78
C ALA A 233 14.58 6.20 -16.00
N PRO A 234 14.13 5.93 -17.25
CA PRO A 234 13.44 4.69 -17.56
C PRO A 234 14.37 3.50 -17.33
N VAL A 235 13.79 2.35 -17.02
CA VAL A 235 14.51 1.09 -17.01
C VAL A 235 14.75 0.68 -18.47
N PRO A 236 16.00 0.49 -18.90
CA PRO A 236 16.26 -0.09 -20.21
C PRO A 236 15.60 -1.47 -20.34
N PRO A 237 14.96 -1.79 -21.49
CA PRO A 237 14.20 -3.04 -21.66
C PRO A 237 15.04 -4.31 -21.53
N ASP A 238 16.32 -4.22 -21.83
CA ASP A 238 17.29 -5.32 -21.83
C ASP A 238 18.05 -5.50 -20.51
N THR A 239 17.83 -4.60 -19.53
CA THR A 239 18.51 -4.71 -18.23
C THR A 239 17.94 -5.81 -17.36
N ASN A 240 18.81 -6.54 -16.69
CA ASN A 240 18.46 -7.49 -15.63
C ASN A 240 18.68 -6.93 -14.22
N LYS A 241 19.09 -5.65 -14.11
CA LYS A 241 19.27 -5.00 -12.81
C LYS A 241 17.92 -4.83 -12.13
N GLY A 242 17.84 -5.19 -10.86
CA GLY A 242 16.64 -5.12 -10.03
C GLY A 242 16.86 -5.94 -8.76
N HIS A 243 15.78 -6.32 -8.15
CA HIS A 243 15.80 -7.14 -6.94
C HIS A 243 14.67 -8.17 -6.95
N PHE A 244 14.72 -9.11 -6.02
CA PHE A 244 13.64 -10.06 -5.77
C PHE A 244 13.42 -10.25 -4.26
N HIS A 245 12.27 -10.77 -3.92
CA HIS A 245 11.92 -11.15 -2.54
C HIS A 245 11.81 -12.65 -2.44
N VAL A 246 12.57 -13.25 -1.50
CA VAL A 246 12.61 -14.70 -1.33
C VAL A 246 11.26 -15.23 -0.82
N GLY A 247 10.63 -14.54 0.09
CA GLY A 247 9.52 -15.05 0.90
C GLY A 247 8.12 -14.66 0.47
N TRP A 248 7.94 -13.64 -0.38
CA TRP A 248 6.62 -13.10 -0.70
C TRP A 248 6.52 -12.54 -2.12
N THR A 249 5.28 -12.26 -2.52
CA THR A 249 4.90 -11.53 -3.73
C THR A 249 4.76 -10.06 -3.37
N GLU A 250 5.44 -9.19 -4.10
CA GLU A 250 5.22 -7.75 -4.02
C GLU A 250 4.27 -7.31 -5.13
N PHE A 251 3.43 -6.32 -4.85
CA PHE A 251 2.62 -5.69 -5.87
C PHE A 251 2.52 -4.18 -5.64
N TRP A 252 2.33 -3.44 -6.71
CA TRP A 252 2.30 -1.98 -6.71
C TRP A 252 1.06 -1.45 -7.36
N PHE A 253 0.38 -0.54 -6.69
CA PHE A 253 -0.61 0.33 -7.29
C PHE A 253 0.07 1.56 -7.87
N ILE A 254 -0.25 1.96 -9.11
CA ILE A 254 0.32 3.13 -9.76
C ILE A 254 -0.59 4.32 -9.50
N MET A 255 -0.06 5.30 -8.75
CA MET A 255 -0.84 6.45 -8.32
C MET A 255 -0.75 7.62 -9.30
N GLU A 256 0.44 7.88 -9.87
CA GLU A 256 0.73 9.04 -10.71
C GLU A 256 1.78 8.68 -11.75
N GLY A 257 1.67 9.31 -12.92
CA GLY A 257 2.65 9.15 -13.99
C GLY A 257 2.65 7.75 -14.60
N LYS A 258 3.63 7.47 -15.44
CA LYS A 258 3.81 6.17 -16.08
C LYS A 258 5.06 5.49 -15.52
N ILE A 259 4.97 4.22 -15.20
CA ILE A 259 6.08 3.44 -14.66
C ILE A 259 6.38 2.28 -15.61
N GLY A 260 7.61 2.27 -16.12
CA GLY A 260 8.13 1.16 -16.90
C GLY A 260 8.55 0.00 -16.01
N MET A 261 8.20 -1.22 -16.40
CA MET A 261 8.42 -2.43 -15.62
C MET A 261 9.24 -3.45 -16.38
N LYS A 262 10.29 -3.93 -15.71
CA LYS A 262 11.00 -5.14 -16.10
C LYS A 262 10.76 -6.20 -15.03
N VAL A 263 10.19 -7.32 -15.44
CA VAL A 263 9.95 -8.48 -14.58
C VAL A 263 10.59 -9.71 -15.22
N GLU A 264 11.25 -10.52 -14.44
CA GLU A 264 11.95 -11.71 -14.92
C GLU A 264 11.06 -12.64 -15.76
N GLY A 265 11.58 -13.02 -16.93
CA GLY A 265 10.87 -13.90 -17.88
C GLY A 265 9.72 -13.23 -18.64
N LEU A 266 9.58 -11.90 -18.54
CA LEU A 266 8.52 -11.16 -19.23
C LEU A 266 9.09 -10.08 -20.14
N PRO A 267 8.39 -9.73 -21.23
CA PRO A 267 8.67 -8.51 -21.99
C PRO A 267 8.56 -7.28 -21.08
N TYR A 268 9.29 -6.23 -21.43
CA TYR A 268 9.10 -4.92 -20.82
C TYR A 268 7.68 -4.40 -21.06
N PHE A 269 7.08 -3.77 -20.05
CA PHE A 269 5.76 -3.16 -20.16
C PHE A 269 5.67 -1.86 -19.35
N ASN A 270 4.71 -1.02 -19.69
CA ASN A 270 4.41 0.21 -18.95
C ASN A 270 3.10 0.05 -18.19
N CYS A 271 3.07 0.56 -16.98
CA CYS A 271 1.88 0.72 -16.15
C CYS A 271 1.44 2.18 -16.14
N ASP A 272 0.16 2.40 -16.36
CA ASP A 272 -0.49 3.70 -16.29
C ASP A 272 -1.11 3.92 -14.89
N PRO A 273 -1.48 5.16 -14.52
CA PRO A 273 -2.17 5.43 -13.25
C PRO A 273 -3.45 4.61 -13.08
N GLY A 274 -3.58 3.96 -11.94
CA GLY A 274 -4.65 3.02 -11.63
C GLY A 274 -4.34 1.56 -12.01
N ASP A 275 -3.23 1.28 -12.68
CA ASP A 275 -2.82 -0.10 -12.94
C ASP A 275 -2.24 -0.74 -11.67
N VAL A 276 -2.26 -2.07 -11.63
CA VAL A 276 -1.60 -2.85 -10.60
C VAL A 276 -0.59 -3.79 -11.24
N MET A 277 0.66 -3.69 -10.80
CA MET A 277 1.75 -4.59 -11.16
C MET A 277 1.96 -5.62 -10.05
N ILE A 278 2.25 -6.87 -10.42
CA ILE A 278 2.55 -7.95 -9.48
C ILE A 278 3.91 -8.57 -9.83
N ALA A 279 4.82 -8.56 -8.87
CA ALA A 279 6.06 -9.31 -8.92
C ALA A 279 5.91 -10.57 -8.06
N ALA A 280 5.71 -11.72 -8.68
CA ALA A 280 5.55 -12.99 -7.96
C ALA A 280 6.81 -13.31 -7.15
N GLN A 281 6.62 -14.00 -6.02
CA GLN A 281 7.71 -14.43 -5.13
C GLN A 281 8.91 -14.97 -5.90
N GLY A 282 10.10 -14.48 -5.58
CA GLY A 282 11.36 -14.88 -6.19
C GLY A 282 11.62 -14.33 -7.59
N ARG A 283 10.66 -13.63 -8.21
CA ARG A 283 10.91 -13.01 -9.51
C ARG A 283 11.65 -11.68 -9.37
N TRP A 284 12.67 -11.58 -10.16
CA TRP A 284 13.38 -10.35 -10.38
C TRP A 284 12.47 -9.27 -10.96
N HIS A 285 12.53 -8.06 -10.41
CA HIS A 285 11.78 -6.94 -10.95
C HIS A 285 12.49 -5.60 -10.72
N ARG A 286 12.19 -4.67 -11.58
CA ARG A 286 12.66 -3.29 -11.51
C ARG A 286 11.64 -2.33 -12.12
N ALA A 287 11.51 -1.16 -11.49
CA ALA A 287 10.77 -0.04 -12.03
C ALA A 287 11.69 1.05 -12.56
N GLY A 288 11.21 1.79 -13.54
CA GLY A 288 11.77 3.06 -13.99
C GLY A 288 10.67 4.05 -14.26
N ASP A 289 10.90 5.30 -13.89
CA ASP A 289 9.94 6.38 -14.11
C ASP A 289 9.99 6.84 -15.57
N ASP A 290 8.85 7.24 -16.12
CA ASP A 290 8.78 7.80 -17.46
C ASP A 290 9.43 9.19 -17.48
N PRO A 291 10.49 9.42 -18.28
CA PRO A 291 11.13 10.73 -18.36
C PRO A 291 10.23 11.82 -18.95
N ALA A 292 9.17 11.45 -19.67
CA ALA A 292 8.18 12.39 -20.19
C ALA A 292 7.14 12.81 -19.14
N ALA A 293 7.00 12.06 -18.05
CA ALA A 293 6.14 12.43 -16.93
C ALA A 293 6.87 13.35 -15.95
N PRO A 294 6.24 14.42 -15.47
CA PRO A 294 6.87 15.30 -14.48
C PRO A 294 7.18 14.56 -13.18
N TRP A 295 6.32 13.61 -12.81
CA TRP A 295 6.44 12.76 -11.63
C TRP A 295 5.81 11.39 -11.88
N SER A 296 6.35 10.39 -11.23
CA SER A 296 5.76 9.04 -11.15
C SER A 296 5.66 8.60 -9.70
N THR A 297 4.55 7.96 -9.35
CA THR A 297 4.32 7.47 -7.99
C THR A 297 3.74 6.08 -8.02
N ARG A 298 4.37 5.19 -7.24
CA ARG A 298 3.86 3.86 -6.94
C ARG A 298 3.62 3.69 -5.45
N VAL A 299 2.66 2.84 -5.13
CA VAL A 299 2.32 2.43 -3.76
C VAL A 299 2.57 0.93 -3.66
N PRO A 300 3.75 0.51 -3.17
CA PRO A 300 4.05 -0.89 -2.92
C PRO A 300 3.27 -1.42 -1.73
N PHE A 301 2.90 -2.71 -1.83
CA PHE A 301 2.30 -3.49 -0.77
C PHE A 301 3.15 -4.73 -0.51
N ASN A 302 3.50 -4.94 0.74
CA ASN A 302 4.28 -6.07 1.23
C ASN A 302 3.67 -6.60 2.52
N PRO A 303 3.82 -7.89 2.83
CA PRO A 303 3.12 -8.51 3.97
C PRO A 303 3.68 -8.10 5.33
N ARG A 304 4.93 -7.66 5.42
CA ARG A 304 5.59 -7.30 6.69
C ARG A 304 6.93 -6.59 6.49
N PRO A 305 7.39 -5.77 7.44
CA PRO A 305 8.75 -5.29 7.53
C PRO A 305 9.66 -6.32 8.29
N PRO A 306 10.99 -6.15 8.26
CA PRO A 306 11.69 -5.33 7.28
C PRO A 306 11.65 -5.96 5.89
N ILE A 307 11.67 -5.11 4.88
CA ILE A 307 11.67 -5.56 3.49
C ILE A 307 13.12 -5.77 3.06
N LEU A 308 13.51 -7.02 2.85
CA LEU A 308 14.83 -7.33 2.31
C LEU A 308 14.76 -7.41 0.79
N HIS A 309 15.56 -6.57 0.14
CA HIS A 309 15.73 -6.55 -1.30
C HIS A 309 16.99 -7.33 -1.66
N ASN A 310 16.83 -8.45 -2.37
CA ASN A 310 17.93 -9.29 -2.80
C ASN A 310 18.36 -8.85 -4.21
N PHE A 311 19.41 -8.04 -4.27
CA PHE A 311 20.04 -7.64 -5.53
C PHE A 311 21.07 -8.70 -5.97
N ASP A 312 21.21 -8.86 -7.27
CA ASP A 312 22.28 -9.69 -7.81
C ASP A 312 23.65 -9.06 -7.47
N ALA A 313 24.52 -9.82 -6.82
CA ALA A 313 25.84 -9.34 -6.44
C ALA A 313 26.77 -9.11 -7.66
N THR A 314 26.48 -9.80 -8.77
CA THR A 314 27.21 -9.67 -10.04
C THR A 314 26.57 -8.67 -10.99
N GLY A 315 25.52 -7.99 -10.53
CA GLY A 315 24.64 -7.11 -11.31
C GLY A 315 25.34 -5.88 -11.88
N ASP A 316 26.26 -6.10 -12.79
CA ASP A 316 26.80 -5.08 -13.70
C ASP A 316 25.84 -4.75 -14.85
#